data_053b39bf6d11af186e6763ae0baf02ad
#
_entry.id   053b39bf6d11af186e6763ae0baf02ad
#
_cell.length_a   1.000
_cell.length_b   1.000
_cell.length_c   1.000
_cell.angle_alpha   90.00
_cell.angle_beta   90.00
_cell.angle_gamma   90.00
#
_symmetry.space_group_name_H-M   'P 1'
#
loop_
_entity.id
_entity.type
_entity.pdbx_description
1 polymer ?
#
loop_
_entity_poly.entity_id
_entity_poly.type
_entity_poly.pdbx_seq_one_letter_code
_entity_poly.pdbx_strand_id
1 'polypeptide(L)'
;KVVTGGIVTAKDSSWLLSWTINRQPQFRSQPKDQCLVWVYALFSDKPGDYVKKPMRDCTGKEICMEWLYHIGVPESDIEDLAEHSANTVPCMMPYITAFFMPRAYGDRPAVVPEGAVNFAFLGQFAETKRDTIFTTEYSMRTGMEAVYTLLNIDRGVPEVWGSVYDLRA
;
A
#
# COMPACT_ATOMS: atom_id res chain seq x y z
N LYS A 1 23.29 0.64 -10.36
CA LYS A 1 22.14 -0.18 -9.93
C LYS A 1 21.77 0.29 -8.54
N VAL A 2 20.60 0.90 -8.41
CA VAL A 2 20.13 1.39 -7.12
C VAL A 2 19.51 0.21 -6.38
N VAL A 3 19.94 -0.01 -5.18
CA VAL A 3 19.31 -0.92 -4.24
C VAL A 3 18.96 -0.08 -3.03
N THR A 4 17.69 0.08 -2.75
CA THR A 4 17.25 0.66 -1.51
C THR A 4 16.59 -0.42 -0.67
N GLY A 5 16.83 -0.38 0.59
CA GLY A 5 16.26 -1.35 1.54
C GLY A 5 15.24 -0.73 2.47
N GLY A 6 14.76 0.49 2.20
CA GLY A 6 13.91 1.18 3.14
C GLY A 6 12.91 2.13 2.50
N ILE A 7 12.05 2.66 3.34
CA ILE A 7 11.10 3.74 3.01
C ILE A 7 11.75 5.06 3.44
N VAL A 8 11.70 6.04 2.55
CA VAL A 8 12.07 7.42 2.85
C VAL A 8 10.80 8.21 3.03
N THR A 9 10.71 9.02 4.08
CA THR A 9 9.60 9.93 4.32
C THR A 9 10.12 11.36 4.36
N ALA A 10 9.54 12.24 3.56
CA ALA A 10 9.84 13.66 3.60
C ALA A 10 9.18 14.27 4.83
N LYS A 11 9.99 14.56 5.84
CA LYS A 11 9.54 15.09 7.14
C LYS A 11 8.72 16.38 7.00
N ASP A 12 9.14 17.25 6.08
CA ASP A 12 8.56 18.58 5.89
C ASP A 12 7.47 18.59 4.81
N SER A 13 7.11 17.43 4.24
CA SER A 13 6.03 17.33 3.25
C SER A 13 4.66 17.52 3.90
N SER A 14 3.89 18.46 3.39
CA SER A 14 2.49 18.69 3.80
C SER A 14 1.61 17.46 3.56
N TRP A 15 1.94 16.62 2.56
CA TRP A 15 1.27 15.36 2.29
C TRP A 15 1.78 14.20 3.15
N LEU A 16 2.85 14.40 3.93
CA LEU A 16 3.63 13.32 4.54
C LEU A 16 4.04 12.29 3.49
N LEU A 17 4.71 12.78 2.44
CA LEU A 17 5.09 11.99 1.29
C LEU A 17 6.16 10.98 1.66
N SER A 18 5.95 9.74 1.25
CA SER A 18 6.89 8.66 1.46
C SER A 18 7.12 7.91 0.16
N TRP A 19 8.31 7.34 -0.01
CA TRP A 19 8.62 6.53 -1.21
C TRP A 19 9.61 5.42 -0.91
N THR A 20 9.62 4.45 -1.80
CA THR A 20 10.64 3.40 -1.84
C THR A 20 11.04 3.13 -3.28
N ILE A 21 12.33 2.87 -3.47
CA ILE A 21 12.89 2.41 -4.73
C ILE A 21 13.46 1.03 -4.48
N ASN A 22 12.74 0.01 -4.92
CA ASN A 22 13.17 -1.36 -4.79
C ASN A 22 14.35 -1.67 -5.72
N ARG A 23 14.97 -2.84 -5.54
CA ARG A 23 16.01 -3.30 -6.44
C ARG A 23 15.50 -3.35 -7.88
N GLN A 24 16.27 -2.75 -8.80
CA GLN A 24 15.93 -2.70 -10.23
C GLN A 24 16.71 -3.73 -11.06
N PRO A 25 16.10 -4.37 -12.05
CA PRO A 25 14.67 -4.30 -12.39
C PRO A 25 13.82 -5.00 -11.34
N GLN A 26 12.62 -4.46 -11.08
CA GLN A 26 11.65 -5.10 -10.19
C GLN A 26 10.87 -6.21 -10.90
N PHE A 27 10.60 -6.03 -12.18
CA PHE A 27 9.92 -7.01 -13.01
C PHE A 27 10.83 -7.50 -14.15
N ARG A 28 10.63 -8.76 -14.56
CA ARG A 28 11.43 -9.38 -15.65
C ARG A 28 11.29 -8.65 -16.98
N SER A 29 10.11 -8.08 -17.25
CA SER A 29 9.79 -7.35 -18.48
C SER A 29 10.12 -5.86 -18.41
N GLN A 30 10.64 -5.37 -17.28
CA GLN A 30 10.97 -3.95 -17.12
C GLN A 30 12.13 -3.55 -18.03
N PRO A 31 11.98 -2.48 -18.83
CA PRO A 31 13.08 -1.93 -19.62
C PRO A 31 14.27 -1.51 -18.75
N LYS A 32 15.48 -1.60 -19.29
CA LYS A 32 16.72 -1.35 -18.53
C LYS A 32 16.92 0.12 -18.17
N ASP A 33 16.34 1.01 -18.94
CA ASP A 33 16.38 2.47 -18.81
C ASP A 33 15.27 3.03 -17.92
N GLN A 34 14.38 2.17 -17.43
CA GLN A 34 13.29 2.56 -16.53
C GLN A 34 13.58 2.18 -15.08
N CYS A 35 13.17 3.06 -14.18
CA CYS A 35 13.18 2.85 -12.74
C CYS A 35 11.75 2.92 -12.21
N LEU A 36 11.35 1.95 -11.41
CA LEU A 36 10.05 1.90 -10.79
C LEU A 36 10.14 2.46 -9.38
N VAL A 37 9.35 3.48 -9.09
CA VAL A 37 9.29 4.14 -7.79
C VAL A 37 7.88 4.00 -7.24
N TRP A 38 7.78 3.58 -6.01
CA TRP A 38 6.53 3.54 -5.27
C TRP A 38 6.45 4.76 -4.35
N VAL A 39 5.46 5.61 -4.60
CA VAL A 39 5.23 6.84 -3.82
C VAL A 39 3.86 6.80 -3.19
N TYR A 40 3.73 7.22 -1.94
CA TYR A 40 2.44 7.34 -1.27
C TYR A 40 2.43 8.49 -0.27
N ALA A 41 1.25 8.93 0.11
CA ALA A 41 1.05 9.97 1.10
C ALA A 41 -0.13 9.64 2.02
N LEU A 42 -0.09 10.18 3.24
CA LEU A 42 -1.15 9.97 4.24
C LEU A 42 -2.12 11.15 4.32
N PHE A 43 -1.65 12.37 4.09
CA PHE A 43 -2.47 13.58 4.20
C PHE A 43 -2.94 14.06 2.82
N SER A 44 -3.68 13.23 2.13
CA SER A 44 -4.14 13.47 0.76
C SER A 44 -5.09 14.65 0.60
N ASP A 45 -5.61 15.20 1.70
CA ASP A 45 -6.55 16.32 1.73
C ASP A 45 -5.87 17.69 1.80
N LYS A 46 -4.59 17.72 2.17
CA LYS A 46 -3.84 18.97 2.33
C LYS A 46 -3.25 19.43 0.99
N PRO A 47 -3.16 20.74 0.75
CA PRO A 47 -2.36 21.25 -0.36
C PRO A 47 -0.90 20.81 -0.24
N GLY A 48 -0.26 20.50 -1.37
CA GLY A 48 1.16 20.20 -1.42
C GLY A 48 2.04 21.45 -1.22
N ASP A 49 3.33 21.21 -1.07
CA ASP A 49 4.30 22.29 -0.85
C ASP A 49 4.75 22.96 -2.16
N TYR A 50 4.82 22.22 -3.23
CA TYR A 50 5.08 22.68 -4.59
C TYR A 50 3.77 22.83 -5.38
N VAL A 51 3.01 21.75 -5.51
CA VAL A 51 1.69 21.71 -6.13
C VAL A 51 0.65 22.15 -5.11
N LYS A 52 0.22 23.39 -5.09
CA LYS A 52 -0.69 23.98 -4.10
C LYS A 52 -2.13 23.44 -4.17
N LYS A 53 -2.28 22.11 -4.23
CA LYS A 53 -3.52 21.39 -4.46
C LYS A 53 -3.53 20.09 -3.63
N PRO A 54 -4.67 19.61 -3.12
CA PRO A 54 -4.74 18.33 -2.43
C PRO A 54 -4.30 17.18 -3.32
N MET A 55 -3.51 16.24 -2.78
CA MET A 55 -2.99 15.12 -3.56
C MET A 55 -4.08 14.31 -4.25
N ARG A 56 -5.22 14.10 -3.58
CA ARG A 56 -6.36 13.36 -4.15
C ARG A 56 -6.95 13.99 -5.42
N ASP A 57 -6.75 15.29 -5.62
CA ASP A 57 -7.24 16.04 -6.77
C ASP A 57 -6.16 16.24 -7.84
N CYS A 58 -4.94 15.73 -7.59
CA CYS A 58 -3.79 15.86 -8.48
C CYS A 58 -3.80 14.80 -9.58
N THR A 59 -3.30 15.20 -10.74
CA THR A 59 -2.91 14.29 -11.81
C THR A 59 -1.61 13.56 -11.46
N GLY A 60 -1.30 12.47 -12.16
CA GLY A 60 -0.02 11.78 -11.98
C GLY A 60 1.19 12.68 -12.19
N LYS A 61 1.15 13.57 -13.20
CA LYS A 61 2.20 14.58 -13.43
C LYS A 61 2.39 15.47 -12.21
N GLU A 62 1.32 16.02 -11.65
CA GLU A 62 1.38 16.90 -10.48
C GLU A 62 1.94 16.17 -9.24
N ILE A 63 1.58 14.90 -9.03
CA ILE A 63 2.15 14.08 -7.95
C ILE A 63 3.66 13.86 -8.17
N CYS A 64 4.07 13.62 -9.41
CA CYS A 64 5.49 13.50 -9.75
C CYS A 64 6.24 14.80 -9.48
N MET A 65 5.67 15.96 -9.85
CA MET A 65 6.28 17.27 -9.60
C MET A 65 6.51 17.51 -8.11
N GLU A 66 5.54 17.21 -7.26
CA GLU A 66 5.66 17.32 -5.81
C GLU A 66 6.76 16.39 -5.26
N TRP A 67 6.83 15.15 -5.75
CA TRP A 67 7.87 14.23 -5.35
C TRP A 67 9.26 14.68 -5.79
N LEU A 68 9.43 15.17 -7.03
CA LEU A 68 10.69 15.70 -7.54
C LEU A 68 11.16 16.91 -6.71
N TYR A 69 10.26 17.78 -6.31
CA TYR A 69 10.55 18.89 -5.39
C TYR A 69 11.14 18.38 -4.07
N HIS A 70 10.51 17.38 -3.44
CA HIS A 70 10.96 16.85 -2.15
C HIS A 70 12.27 16.05 -2.22
N ILE A 71 12.66 15.53 -3.37
CA ILE A 71 13.98 14.92 -3.55
C ILE A 71 15.08 15.92 -3.95
N GLY A 72 14.74 17.20 -4.07
CA GLY A 72 15.69 18.28 -4.28
C GLY A 72 16.05 18.54 -5.75
N VAL A 73 15.18 18.20 -6.69
CA VAL A 73 15.34 18.58 -8.09
C VAL A 73 15.16 20.10 -8.22
N PRO A 74 16.02 20.81 -8.99
CA PRO A 74 15.83 22.22 -9.23
C PRO A 74 14.45 22.53 -9.81
N GLU A 75 13.78 23.56 -9.30
CA GLU A 75 12.41 23.89 -9.71
C GLU A 75 12.27 24.13 -11.23
N SER A 76 13.34 24.66 -11.87
CA SER A 76 13.39 24.86 -13.33
C SER A 76 13.24 23.56 -14.14
N ASP A 77 13.57 22.42 -13.56
CA ASP A 77 13.66 21.13 -14.25
C ASP A 77 12.47 20.21 -13.92
N ILE A 78 11.72 20.54 -12.87
CA ILE A 78 10.66 19.67 -12.33
C ILE A 78 9.59 19.39 -13.37
N GLU A 79 9.10 20.43 -14.05
CA GLU A 79 7.98 20.27 -15.00
C GLU A 79 8.40 19.46 -16.21
N ASP A 80 9.57 19.71 -16.76
CA ASP A 80 10.10 18.97 -17.91
C ASP A 80 10.33 17.49 -17.59
N LEU A 81 10.94 17.20 -16.44
CA LEU A 81 11.16 15.83 -15.99
C LEU A 81 9.84 15.08 -15.74
N ALA A 82 8.87 15.74 -15.12
CA ALA A 82 7.57 15.12 -14.85
C ALA A 82 6.77 14.83 -16.13
N GLU A 83 6.93 15.66 -17.17
CA GLU A 83 6.25 15.50 -18.45
C GLU A 83 6.93 14.47 -19.36
N HIS A 84 8.26 14.52 -19.48
CA HIS A 84 8.97 13.77 -20.52
C HIS A 84 9.73 12.56 -20.02
N SER A 85 10.00 12.48 -18.70
CA SER A 85 10.84 11.41 -18.13
C SER A 85 10.09 10.51 -17.13
N ALA A 86 8.83 10.83 -16.81
CA ALA A 86 8.05 10.06 -15.84
C ALA A 86 6.68 9.66 -16.40
N ASN A 87 6.22 8.48 -15.98
CA ASN A 87 4.85 8.04 -16.16
C ASN A 87 4.28 7.67 -14.79
N THR A 88 3.48 8.56 -14.22
CA THR A 88 2.93 8.38 -12.87
C THR A 88 1.46 8.01 -12.94
N VAL A 89 1.14 6.83 -12.39
CA VAL A 89 -0.22 6.31 -12.31
C VAL A 89 -0.76 6.54 -10.90
N PRO A 90 -1.67 7.51 -10.70
CA PRO A 90 -2.29 7.75 -9.40
C PRO A 90 -3.30 6.65 -9.07
N CYS A 91 -3.32 6.25 -7.81
CA CYS A 91 -4.29 5.29 -7.29
C CYS A 91 -4.78 5.74 -5.92
N MET A 92 -6.05 6.11 -5.83
CA MET A 92 -6.67 6.41 -4.53
C MET A 92 -7.07 5.12 -3.84
N MET A 93 -6.59 4.94 -2.61
CA MET A 93 -6.93 3.78 -1.78
C MET A 93 -7.74 4.26 -0.57
N PRO A 94 -9.07 4.34 -0.69
CA PRO A 94 -9.91 4.85 0.38
C PRO A 94 -9.84 3.95 1.61
N TYR A 95 -9.81 4.59 2.79
CA TYR A 95 -9.78 3.91 4.09
C TYR A 95 -8.56 2.99 4.32
N ILE A 96 -7.49 3.13 3.55
CA ILE A 96 -6.30 2.28 3.67
C ILE A 96 -5.68 2.32 5.07
N THR A 97 -5.82 3.43 5.79
CA THR A 97 -5.31 3.60 7.15
C THR A 97 -6.30 3.16 8.24
N ALA A 98 -7.49 2.65 7.88
CA ALA A 98 -8.50 2.22 8.84
C ALA A 98 -8.02 1.11 9.78
N PHE A 99 -7.04 0.31 9.38
CA PHE A 99 -6.45 -0.73 10.23
C PHE A 99 -5.68 -0.17 11.45
N PHE A 100 -5.30 1.10 11.46
CA PHE A 100 -4.73 1.76 12.63
C PHE A 100 -5.77 2.20 13.67
N MET A 101 -7.04 2.19 13.30
CA MET A 101 -8.11 2.59 14.22
C MET A 101 -8.37 1.50 15.27
N PRO A 102 -8.65 1.87 16.51
CA PRO A 102 -9.08 0.93 17.55
C PRO A 102 -10.32 0.15 17.09
N ARG A 103 -10.33 -1.15 17.37
CA ARG A 103 -11.46 -2.03 17.07
C ARG A 103 -11.53 -3.18 18.06
N ALA A 104 -12.71 -3.72 18.27
CA ALA A 104 -12.91 -4.97 18.98
C ALA A 104 -12.87 -6.18 18.02
N TYR A 105 -12.68 -7.34 18.59
CA TYR A 105 -12.83 -8.59 17.84
C TYR A 105 -14.28 -8.73 17.37
N GLY A 106 -14.47 -9.03 16.09
CA GLY A 106 -15.77 -9.15 15.45
C GLY A 106 -16.36 -7.87 14.88
N ASP A 107 -15.64 -6.74 14.96
CA ASP A 107 -16.07 -5.49 14.31
C ASP A 107 -16.00 -5.56 12.77
N ARG A 108 -15.29 -6.53 12.24
CA ARG A 108 -15.20 -6.77 10.80
C ARG A 108 -16.01 -8.01 10.40
N PRO A 109 -16.51 -8.06 9.17
CA PRO A 109 -17.22 -9.22 8.69
C PRO A 109 -16.29 -10.45 8.64
N ALA A 110 -16.80 -11.64 8.91
CA ALA A 110 -16.09 -12.87 8.63
C ALA A 110 -15.72 -12.96 7.14
N VAL A 111 -14.64 -13.70 6.84
CA VAL A 111 -14.22 -13.92 5.45
C VAL A 111 -15.38 -14.48 4.61
N VAL A 112 -16.05 -15.50 5.11
CA VAL A 112 -17.32 -15.99 4.54
C VAL A 112 -18.39 -15.78 5.60
N PRO A 113 -19.26 -14.77 5.47
CA PRO A 113 -20.34 -14.52 6.41
C PRO A 113 -21.31 -15.70 6.48
N GLU A 114 -21.97 -15.86 7.62
CA GLU A 114 -23.03 -16.86 7.77
C GLU A 114 -24.11 -16.67 6.71
N GLY A 115 -24.46 -17.75 6.04
CA GLY A 115 -25.42 -17.74 4.92
C GLY A 115 -24.88 -17.31 3.56
N ALA A 116 -23.61 -16.91 3.46
CA ALA A 116 -22.99 -16.64 2.17
C ALA A 116 -22.73 -17.95 1.40
N VAL A 117 -23.14 -17.95 0.13
CA VAL A 117 -23.06 -19.15 -0.74
C VAL A 117 -21.93 -19.04 -1.75
N ASN A 118 -21.69 -17.86 -2.31
CA ASN A 118 -20.80 -17.67 -3.46
C ASN A 118 -20.02 -16.36 -3.42
N PHE A 119 -19.87 -15.74 -2.24
CA PHE A 119 -19.01 -14.56 -2.08
C PHE A 119 -18.26 -14.60 -0.76
N ALA A 120 -17.16 -13.84 -0.69
CA ALA A 120 -16.35 -13.66 0.50
C ALA A 120 -15.78 -12.25 0.57
N PHE A 121 -15.50 -11.79 1.78
CA PHE A 121 -14.70 -10.58 2.03
C PHE A 121 -13.23 -10.94 2.17
N LEU A 122 -12.35 -10.20 1.51
CA LEU A 122 -10.91 -10.45 1.50
C LEU A 122 -10.11 -9.25 1.97
N GLY A 123 -8.89 -9.49 2.43
CA GLY A 123 -7.95 -8.46 2.80
C GLY A 123 -8.26 -7.83 4.16
N GLN A 124 -7.75 -6.63 4.36
CA GLN A 124 -7.72 -5.95 5.68
C GLN A 124 -9.10 -5.65 6.29
N PHE A 125 -10.16 -5.68 5.52
CA PHE A 125 -11.52 -5.42 5.97
C PHE A 125 -12.30 -6.67 6.37
N ALA A 126 -11.72 -7.86 6.19
CA ALA A 126 -12.28 -9.10 6.68
C ALA A 126 -11.68 -9.51 8.02
N GLU A 127 -12.40 -10.24 8.85
CA GLU A 127 -11.89 -10.80 10.10
C GLU A 127 -11.25 -12.16 9.88
N THR A 128 -10.02 -12.33 10.31
CA THR A 128 -9.37 -13.63 10.48
C THR A 128 -8.58 -13.66 11.77
N LYS A 129 -8.36 -14.86 12.29
CA LYS A 129 -7.76 -15.03 13.61
C LYS A 129 -6.24 -14.89 13.58
N ARG A 130 -5.68 -14.26 14.61
CA ARG A 130 -4.25 -14.29 14.96
C ARG A 130 -3.31 -13.76 13.88
N ASP A 131 -3.72 -12.77 13.11
CA ASP A 131 -2.85 -12.20 12.08
C ASP A 131 -2.81 -10.67 12.12
N THR A 132 -1.78 -10.10 11.49
CA THR A 132 -1.57 -8.66 11.41
C THR A 132 -2.21 -8.11 10.14
N ILE A 133 -3.19 -7.26 10.31
CA ILE A 133 -4.18 -6.84 9.34
C ILE A 133 -3.65 -6.36 8.00
N PHE A 134 -2.62 -5.54 7.96
CA PHE A 134 -2.21 -4.84 6.73
C PHE A 134 -1.13 -5.57 5.93
N THR A 135 -0.85 -6.81 6.24
CA THR A 135 0.19 -7.59 5.57
C THR A 135 -0.33 -8.27 4.31
N THR A 136 0.58 -8.52 3.36
CA THR A 136 0.30 -9.38 2.19
C THR A 136 -0.13 -10.77 2.63
N GLU A 137 0.46 -11.27 3.71
CA GLU A 137 0.09 -12.55 4.32
C GLU A 137 -1.37 -12.56 4.75
N TYR A 138 -1.85 -11.48 5.38
CA TYR A 138 -3.26 -11.37 5.78
C TYR A 138 -4.20 -11.49 4.58
N SER A 139 -3.87 -10.81 3.48
CA SER A 139 -4.66 -10.89 2.25
C SER A 139 -4.66 -12.30 1.65
N MET A 140 -3.50 -12.96 1.66
CA MET A 140 -3.40 -14.34 1.19
C MET A 140 -4.16 -15.31 2.08
N ARG A 141 -4.08 -15.15 3.38
CA ARG A 141 -4.77 -15.97 4.38
C ARG A 141 -6.28 -15.90 4.22
N THR A 142 -6.84 -14.69 4.10
CA THR A 142 -8.28 -14.50 3.85
C THR A 142 -8.71 -15.11 2.52
N GLY A 143 -7.87 -15.04 1.47
CA GLY A 143 -8.11 -15.69 0.19
C GLY A 143 -8.14 -17.22 0.30
N MET A 144 -7.21 -17.81 1.03
CA MET A 144 -7.19 -19.27 1.28
C MET A 144 -8.42 -19.71 2.08
N GLU A 145 -8.76 -18.97 3.15
CA GLU A 145 -9.95 -19.24 3.97
C GLU A 145 -11.23 -19.18 3.14
N ALA A 146 -11.37 -18.17 2.29
CA ALA A 146 -12.51 -18.05 1.38
C ALA A 146 -12.65 -19.26 0.46
N VAL A 147 -11.55 -19.65 -0.21
CA VAL A 147 -11.56 -20.81 -1.13
C VAL A 147 -11.89 -22.11 -0.40
N TYR A 148 -11.27 -22.37 0.74
CA TYR A 148 -11.50 -23.61 1.46
C TYR A 148 -12.93 -23.70 2.00
N THR A 149 -13.49 -22.58 2.49
CA THR A 149 -14.86 -22.52 3.00
C THR A 149 -15.88 -22.65 1.89
N LEU A 150 -15.79 -21.82 0.84
CA LEU A 150 -16.79 -21.81 -0.24
C LEU A 150 -16.79 -23.10 -1.06
N LEU A 151 -15.66 -23.76 -1.22
CA LEU A 151 -15.57 -25.03 -1.95
C LEU A 151 -15.67 -26.26 -1.03
N ASN A 152 -15.95 -26.04 0.25
CA ASN A 152 -16.01 -27.10 1.26
C ASN A 152 -14.79 -28.05 1.23
N ILE A 153 -13.61 -27.47 1.12
CA ILE A 153 -12.35 -28.22 1.11
C ILE A 153 -11.96 -28.51 2.57
N ASP A 154 -11.80 -29.77 2.91
CA ASP A 154 -11.33 -30.19 4.25
C ASP A 154 -9.84 -29.88 4.42
N ARG A 155 -9.52 -28.60 4.54
CA ARG A 155 -8.18 -28.07 4.74
C ARG A 155 -8.22 -26.77 5.53
N GLY A 156 -7.43 -26.70 6.58
CA GLY A 156 -7.23 -25.45 7.34
C GLY A 156 -6.20 -24.54 6.70
N VAL A 157 -6.37 -23.24 6.88
CA VAL A 157 -5.31 -22.27 6.62
C VAL A 157 -4.20 -22.49 7.66
N PRO A 158 -2.90 -22.52 7.26
CA PRO A 158 -1.80 -22.67 8.19
C PRO A 158 -1.89 -21.66 9.35
N GLU A 159 -1.65 -22.11 10.57
CA GLU A 159 -1.72 -21.22 11.72
C GLU A 159 -0.59 -20.19 11.71
N VAL A 160 -0.89 -18.99 12.21
CA VAL A 160 0.12 -17.97 12.50
C VAL A 160 0.88 -18.39 13.77
N TRP A 161 2.19 -18.29 13.70
CA TRP A 161 3.01 -18.49 14.89
C TRP A 161 2.64 -17.49 15.99
N GLY A 162 2.28 -18.02 17.15
CA GLY A 162 1.80 -17.22 18.28
C GLY A 162 2.93 -16.55 19.04
N SER A 163 3.67 -15.63 18.41
CA SER A 163 4.81 -14.92 19.01
C SER A 163 4.46 -14.21 20.31
N VAL A 164 3.21 -13.78 20.48
CA VAL A 164 2.71 -13.14 21.71
C VAL A 164 2.87 -14.04 22.96
N TYR A 165 2.92 -15.36 22.76
CA TYR A 165 3.09 -16.35 23.83
C TYR A 165 4.51 -16.90 23.89
N ASP A 166 5.41 -16.43 23.05
CA ASP A 166 6.79 -16.91 23.02
C ASP A 166 7.67 -16.04 23.91
N LEU A 167 8.24 -16.65 24.94
CA LEU A 167 9.11 -15.95 25.90
C LEU A 167 10.41 -15.40 25.29
N ARG A 168 10.71 -15.75 24.04
CA ARG A 168 11.88 -15.27 23.29
C ARG A 168 11.59 -14.06 22.41
N ALA A 169 10.32 -13.66 22.27
CA ALA A 169 9.88 -12.54 21.43
C ALA A 169 9.83 -11.22 22.20
#